data_4bfeaf0f4ba6337738a8a105d941ed4f
#
_entry.id   4bfeaf0f4ba6337738a8a105d941ed4f
#
_cell.length_a   1.000
_cell.length_b   1.000
_cell.length_c   1.000
_cell.angle_alpha   90.00
_cell.angle_beta   90.00
_cell.angle_gamma   90.00
#
_symmetry.space_group_name_H-M   'P 1'
#
loop_
_entity.id
_entity.type
_entity.pdbx_description
1 polymer ?
#
loop_
_entity_poly.entity_id
_entity_poly.type
_entity_poly.pdbx_seq_one_letter_code
_entity_poly.pdbx_strand_id
1 'polypeptide(L)'
;AASDVYKRQGHNVVFATLNHGLAPEERHTTYPAPIVLGKNVWIGSNATILQGVTIGDNVVIGAGAVVTRDLEANTVAAGVPAQFIKSIVL
;
A
#
# COMPACT_ATOMS: atom_id res chain seq x y z
N ALA A 1 -2.77 -13.79 2.49
CA ALA A 1 -1.60 -12.97 2.33
C ALA A 1 -1.82 -11.89 1.29
N ALA A 2 -1.11 -10.82 1.45
CA ALA A 2 -1.25 -9.70 0.53
C ALA A 2 -0.74 -10.04 -0.86
N SER A 3 0.19 -10.92 -0.97
CA SER A 3 0.76 -11.28 -2.26
C SER A 3 -0.06 -12.38 -2.90
N ASP A 4 -0.42 -12.17 -4.10
CA ASP A 4 -1.16 -13.13 -4.85
C ASP A 4 -0.83 -12.96 -6.32
N VAL A 5 -1.28 -13.86 -7.14
CA VAL A 5 -0.85 -13.92 -8.53
C VAL A 5 -1.28 -12.72 -9.36
N TYR A 6 -2.24 -11.96 -8.88
CA TYR A 6 -2.74 -10.82 -9.63
C TYR A 6 -1.99 -9.54 -9.36
N LYS A 7 -0.99 -9.57 -8.50
CA LYS A 7 -0.25 -8.37 -8.14
C LYS A 7 1.07 -8.34 -8.85
N ARG A 8 1.50 -7.16 -9.19
CA ARG A 8 2.78 -6.94 -9.84
C ARG A 8 3.59 -5.96 -9.02
N GLN A 9 4.79 -6.36 -8.68
CA GLN A 9 5.62 -5.57 -7.78
C GLN A 9 6.96 -5.28 -8.43
N GLY A 10 7.44 -4.08 -8.19
CA GLY A 10 8.82 -3.73 -8.49
C GLY A 10 9.76 -4.26 -7.41
N HIS A 11 11.02 -3.88 -7.51
CA HIS A 11 12.02 -4.26 -6.53
C HIS A 11 11.89 -3.43 -5.26
N ASN A 12 12.21 -4.04 -4.13
CA ASN A 12 12.28 -3.35 -2.84
C ASN A 12 10.96 -2.73 -2.40
N VAL A 13 9.86 -3.37 -2.72
CA VAL A 13 8.56 -2.95 -2.20
C VAL A 13 8.45 -3.40 -0.75
N VAL A 14 8.04 -2.49 0.12
CA VAL A 14 7.93 -2.76 1.55
C VAL A 14 6.46 -2.71 1.96
N PHE A 15 6.01 -3.78 2.59
CA PHE A 15 4.69 -3.85 3.22
C PHE A 15 4.89 -3.72 4.71
N ALA A 16 4.67 -2.53 5.24
CA ALA A 16 4.87 -2.27 6.66
C ALA A 16 3.63 -2.71 7.43
N THR A 17 3.63 -3.94 7.88
CA THR A 17 2.47 -4.54 8.53
C THR A 17 2.52 -4.51 10.04
N LEU A 18 3.62 -4.04 10.61
CA LEU A 18 3.75 -3.90 12.04
C LEU A 18 4.04 -2.46 12.38
N ASN A 19 3.36 -1.98 13.38
CA ASN A 19 3.63 -0.65 13.91
C ASN A 19 4.01 -0.81 15.37
N HIS A 20 5.25 -0.52 15.67
CA HIS A 20 5.73 -0.55 17.04
C HIS A 20 5.57 0.84 17.62
N GLY A 21 4.73 0.96 18.60
CA GLY A 21 4.57 2.23 19.29
C GLY A 21 5.90 2.69 19.87
N LEU A 22 6.07 3.98 19.98
CA LEU A 22 7.27 4.54 20.55
C LEU A 22 7.28 4.41 22.07
N ALA A 23 6.12 4.43 22.69
CA ALA A 23 6.00 4.27 24.13
C ALA A 23 5.72 2.80 24.47
N PRO A 24 6.26 2.30 25.58
CA PRO A 24 6.05 0.91 25.95
C PRO A 24 4.56 0.53 26.08
N GLU A 25 3.75 1.41 26.59
CA GLU A 25 2.33 1.11 26.73
C GLU A 25 1.64 0.95 25.39
N GLU A 26 2.11 1.58 24.37
CA GLU A 26 1.56 1.43 23.03
C GLU A 26 1.83 0.06 22.46
N ARG A 27 2.94 -0.53 22.85
CA ARG A 27 3.29 -1.86 22.35
C ARG A 27 2.31 -2.91 22.80
N HIS A 28 1.71 -2.71 23.95
CA HIS A 28 0.75 -3.67 24.48
C HIS A 28 -0.58 -3.61 23.77
N THR A 29 -0.87 -2.49 23.13
CA THR A 29 -2.16 -2.28 22.47
C THR A 29 -2.05 -2.20 20.96
N THR A 30 -0.85 -2.32 20.41
CA THR A 30 -0.65 -2.24 18.97
C THR A 30 -0.89 -3.61 18.35
N TYR A 31 -1.78 -3.64 17.40
CA TYR A 31 -2.10 -4.85 16.65
C TYR A 31 -1.69 -4.64 15.21
N PRO A 32 -1.17 -5.68 14.56
CA PRO A 32 -0.90 -5.56 13.14
C PRO A 32 -2.22 -5.34 12.40
N ALA A 33 -2.24 -4.37 11.53
CA ALA A 33 -3.38 -4.13 10.68
C ALA A 33 -3.02 -4.62 9.28
N PRO A 34 -3.79 -5.53 8.71
CA PRO A 34 -3.43 -6.11 7.42
C PRO A 34 -3.48 -5.10 6.31
N ILE A 35 -2.61 -5.31 5.34
CA ILE A 35 -2.68 -4.60 4.07
C ILE A 35 -3.52 -5.45 3.15
N VAL A 36 -4.54 -4.85 2.57
CA VAL A 36 -5.44 -5.55 1.65
C VAL A 36 -5.21 -5.02 0.25
N LEU A 37 -4.86 -5.90 -0.67
CA LEU A 37 -4.65 -5.55 -2.06
C LEU A 37 -5.75 -6.18 -2.89
N GLY A 38 -6.34 -5.37 -3.75
CA GLY A 38 -7.30 -5.87 -4.72
C GLY A 38 -6.60 -6.63 -5.85
N LYS A 39 -7.34 -6.87 -6.91
CA LYS A 39 -6.82 -7.59 -8.07
C LYS A 39 -6.08 -6.63 -8.98
N ASN A 40 -5.05 -7.14 -9.62
CA ASN A 40 -4.37 -6.43 -10.70
C ASN A 40 -3.75 -5.11 -10.22
N VAL A 41 -3.10 -5.16 -9.08
CA VAL A 41 -2.43 -3.98 -8.51
C VAL A 41 -0.98 -3.97 -8.97
N TRP A 42 -0.53 -2.83 -9.46
CA TRP A 42 0.85 -2.62 -9.86
C TRP A 42 1.55 -1.72 -8.88
N ILE A 43 2.64 -2.18 -8.33
CA ILE A 43 3.39 -1.43 -7.32
C ILE A 43 4.79 -1.17 -7.84
N GLY A 44 5.10 0.09 -8.01
CA GLY A 44 6.41 0.50 -8.51
C GLY A 44 7.53 0.16 -7.53
N SER A 45 8.75 0.17 -8.03
CA SER A 45 9.93 -0.16 -7.23
C SER A 45 10.09 0.81 -6.08
N ASN A 46 10.57 0.31 -4.95
CA ASN A 46 10.85 1.10 -3.75
C ASN A 46 9.61 1.77 -3.14
N ALA A 47 8.42 1.33 -3.50
CA ALA A 47 7.21 1.83 -2.84
C ALA A 47 7.08 1.21 -1.46
N THR A 48 6.42 1.93 -0.57
CA THR A 48 6.14 1.46 0.78
C THR A 48 4.65 1.59 1.02
N ILE A 49 4.04 0.53 1.53
CA ILE A 49 2.62 0.51 1.84
C ILE A 49 2.47 0.28 3.33
N LEU A 50 1.80 1.20 4.00
CA LEU A 50 1.68 1.14 5.44
C LEU A 50 0.57 0.20 5.86
N GLN A 51 0.67 -0.28 7.09
CA GLN A 51 -0.34 -1.20 7.62
C GLN A 51 -1.73 -0.56 7.60
N GLY A 52 -2.72 -1.41 7.47
CA GLY A 52 -4.12 -0.99 7.51
C GLY A 52 -4.63 -0.39 6.21
N VAL A 53 -3.79 -0.27 5.20
CA VAL A 53 -4.19 0.31 3.93
C VAL A 53 -4.91 -0.72 3.07
N THR A 54 -6.02 -0.32 2.48
CA THR A 54 -6.75 -1.12 1.51
C THR A 54 -6.59 -0.48 0.14
N ILE A 55 -6.12 -1.27 -0.82
CA ILE A 55 -5.90 -0.82 -2.18
C ILE A 55 -6.89 -1.55 -3.07
N GLY A 56 -7.69 -0.78 -3.79
CA GLY A 56 -8.70 -1.35 -4.66
C GLY A 56 -8.13 -2.06 -5.89
N ASP A 57 -9.02 -2.56 -6.73
CA ASP A 57 -8.62 -3.25 -7.95
C ASP A 57 -8.06 -2.29 -8.99
N ASN A 58 -7.14 -2.77 -9.80
CA ASN A 58 -6.61 -2.01 -10.94
C ASN A 58 -5.98 -0.69 -10.50
N VAL A 59 -5.19 -0.72 -9.43
CA VAL A 59 -4.48 0.46 -8.94
C VAL A 59 -3.03 0.38 -9.37
N VAL A 60 -2.50 1.51 -9.81
CA VAL A 60 -1.08 1.65 -10.13
C VAL A 60 -0.45 2.58 -9.11
N ILE A 61 0.57 2.10 -8.45
CA ILE A 61 1.32 2.87 -7.45
C ILE A 61 2.69 3.17 -8.03
N GLY A 62 3.02 4.45 -8.08
CA GLY A 62 4.29 4.89 -8.66
C GLY A 62 5.50 4.46 -7.86
N ALA A 63 6.65 4.42 -8.51
CA ALA A 63 7.90 4.05 -7.86
C ALA A 63 8.21 5.06 -6.74
N GLY A 64 8.72 4.54 -5.63
CA GLY A 64 9.11 5.37 -4.50
C GLY A 64 7.95 5.94 -3.70
N ALA A 65 6.72 5.63 -4.04
CA ALA A 65 5.57 6.16 -3.33
C ALA A 65 5.48 5.60 -1.92
N VAL A 66 4.91 6.37 -1.02
CA VAL A 66 4.60 5.91 0.33
C VAL A 66 3.09 6.01 0.51
N VAL A 67 2.44 4.86 0.53
CA VAL A 67 0.98 4.79 0.59
C VAL A 67 0.56 4.78 2.05
N THR A 68 -0.10 5.85 2.47
CA THR A 68 -0.47 6.06 3.86
C THR A 68 -1.97 5.92 4.10
N ARG A 69 -2.77 5.79 3.06
CA ARG A 69 -4.21 5.65 3.18
C ARG A 69 -4.74 4.82 2.02
N ASP A 70 -6.00 4.44 2.15
CA ASP A 70 -6.66 3.62 1.14
C ASP A 70 -6.67 4.29 -0.23
N LEU A 71 -6.57 3.47 -1.26
CA LEU A 71 -6.65 3.92 -2.65
C LEU A 71 -7.84 3.26 -3.32
N GLU A 72 -8.64 4.06 -3.99
CA GLU A 72 -9.80 3.56 -4.70
C GLU A 72 -9.40 2.77 -5.94
N ALA A 73 -10.28 1.89 -6.37
CA ALA A 73 -10.06 1.13 -7.58
C ALA A 73 -9.90 2.03 -8.80
N ASN A 74 -9.17 1.54 -9.78
CA ASN A 74 -9.00 2.19 -11.08
C ASN A 74 -8.32 3.55 -10.98
N THR A 75 -7.31 3.66 -10.15
CA THR A 75 -6.58 4.91 -9.96
C THR A 75 -5.08 4.71 -10.07
N VAL A 76 -4.40 5.80 -10.39
CA VAL A 76 -2.96 5.90 -10.32
C VAL A 76 -2.63 6.84 -9.16
N ALA A 77 -1.74 6.40 -8.28
CA ALA A 77 -1.29 7.18 -7.15
C ALA A 77 0.23 7.19 -7.10
N ALA A 78 0.80 8.29 -6.65
CA ALA A 78 2.25 8.41 -6.54
C ALA A 78 2.61 9.49 -5.54
N GLY A 79 3.86 9.49 -5.13
CA GLY A 79 4.40 10.53 -4.27
C GLY A 79 4.57 10.10 -2.82
N VAL A 80 5.05 11.02 -2.01
CA VAL A 80 5.28 10.82 -0.58
C VAL A 80 4.64 12.00 0.16
N PRO A 81 3.47 11.82 0.78
CA PRO A 81 2.62 10.64 0.72
C PRO A 81 1.99 10.47 -0.65
N ALA A 82 1.62 9.24 -0.97
CA ALA A 82 0.99 8.95 -2.25
C ALA A 82 -0.36 9.64 -2.36
N GLN A 83 -0.59 10.26 -3.50
CA GLN A 83 -1.83 10.96 -3.76
C GLN A 83 -2.38 10.57 -5.12
N PHE A 84 -3.65 10.76 -5.28
CA PHE A 84 -4.34 10.49 -6.53
C PHE A 84 -3.71 11.30 -7.67
N ILE A 85 -3.40 10.65 -8.76
CA ILE A 85 -2.89 11.30 -9.96
C ILE A 85 -3.98 11.36 -11.03
N LYS A 86 -4.55 10.22 -11.34
CA LYS A 86 -5.59 10.15 -12.36
C LYS A 86 -6.35 8.84 -12.25
N SER A 87 -7.50 8.79 -12.91
CA SER A 87 -8.26 7.56 -13.03
C SER A 87 -7.78 6.75 -14.21
N ILE A 88 -7.92 5.44 -14.09
CA ILE A 88 -7.63 4.53 -15.19
C ILE A 88 -8.94 4.28 -15.92
N VAL A 89 -8.91 4.49 -17.22
CA VAL A 89 -10.07 4.20 -18.07
C VAL A 89 -9.92 2.78 -18.58
N LEU A 90 -10.88 1.96 -18.25
CA LEU A 90 -10.86 0.54 -18.62
C LEU A 90 -11.77 0.28 -19.80
#